data_9d5915f431686c60ff01eec9bd52f977
#
_entry.id   9d5915f431686c60ff01eec9bd52f977
#
_cell.length_a   1.000
_cell.length_b   1.000
_cell.length_c   1.000
_cell.angle_alpha   90.00
_cell.angle_beta   90.00
_cell.angle_gamma   90.00
#
_symmetry.space_group_name_H-M   'P 1'
#
loop_
_entity.id
_entity.type
_entity.pdbx_description
1 polymer ?
#
loop_
_entity_poly.entity_id
_entity_poly.type
_entity_poly.pdbx_seq_one_letter_code
_entity_poly.pdbx_strand_id
1 'polypeptide(L)'
;MDEMLKESGLSTWGQFQEKLINYVSNPELWTGLLFTVIKIILIFIAARVIIKVAEKALQHMMMARDKGPIKFDARRSKTVGKLVGNIITYVVNFIMILMILSQFQVNLGPVLAGAGVVGLAIGFGAQSLVKDVITGFFIIFEDQFAVGDVIQVGNYKGTVEEIGLRVTRVKSWTGEVHIIPNGTIVQVTNFSVNNSLAVIDVSVSYETDIDYAMKILEDTVKTFYDTNVDMVKEPEVLGIQMMGATEITLRVTAECKPNQQAGIARKLNAEIKKAFEANGIQIPYPRMITYHRTEKAES
;
A
#
# COMPACT_ATOMS: atom_id res chain seq x y z
N MET A 1 -44.40 -56.71 56.90
CA MET A 1 -44.08 -56.06 55.63
C MET A 1 -43.73 -54.59 55.85
N ASP A 2 -44.37 -53.88 56.80
CA ASP A 2 -44.04 -52.47 57.06
C ASP A 2 -42.75 -52.23 57.86
N GLU A 3 -42.34 -53.21 58.72
CA GLU A 3 -41.05 -53.09 59.47
C GLU A 3 -39.83 -53.27 58.55
N MET A 4 -39.85 -54.13 57.51
CA MET A 4 -38.79 -54.34 56.59
C MET A 4 -38.56 -53.11 55.64
N LEU A 5 -39.62 -52.34 55.35
CA LEU A 5 -39.57 -51.13 54.59
C LEU A 5 -39.03 -49.95 55.40
N LYS A 6 -39.21 -49.94 56.70
CA LYS A 6 -38.63 -48.92 57.60
C LYS A 6 -37.13 -49.14 57.85
N GLU A 7 -36.66 -50.35 58.01
CA GLU A 7 -35.26 -50.68 58.19
C GLU A 7 -34.43 -50.41 56.91
N SER A 8 -34.95 -50.71 55.72
CA SER A 8 -34.28 -50.42 54.46
C SER A 8 -34.13 -48.92 54.17
N GLY A 9 -35.19 -48.12 54.57
CA GLY A 9 -35.13 -46.67 54.37
C GLY A 9 -34.17 -45.94 55.34
N LEU A 10 -34.10 -46.41 56.60
CA LEU A 10 -33.16 -45.88 57.58
C LEU A 10 -31.75 -46.29 57.30
N SER A 11 -31.48 -47.46 56.73
CA SER A 11 -30.14 -47.92 56.33
C SER A 11 -29.64 -47.15 55.14
N THR A 12 -30.48 -46.81 54.19
CA THR A 12 -30.07 -46.00 52.99
C THR A 12 -29.79 -44.53 53.35
N TRP A 13 -30.56 -43.94 54.28
CA TRP A 13 -30.32 -42.61 54.82
C TRP A 13 -29.05 -42.55 55.66
N GLY A 14 -28.78 -43.53 56.52
CA GLY A 14 -27.56 -43.62 57.31
C GLY A 14 -26.30 -43.77 56.41
N GLN A 15 -26.37 -44.63 55.40
CA GLN A 15 -25.29 -44.78 54.41
C GLN A 15 -25.05 -43.52 53.55
N PHE A 16 -26.14 -42.77 53.27
CA PHE A 16 -26.04 -41.50 52.55
C PHE A 16 -25.39 -40.42 53.41
N GLN A 17 -25.78 -40.31 54.69
CA GLN A 17 -25.15 -39.38 55.62
C GLN A 17 -23.68 -39.73 55.90
N GLU A 18 -23.33 -40.98 56.09
CA GLU A 18 -21.96 -41.41 56.29
C GLU A 18 -21.08 -41.15 55.04
N LYS A 19 -21.57 -41.39 53.84
CA LYS A 19 -20.92 -41.03 52.58
C LYS A 19 -20.74 -39.52 52.45
N LEU A 20 -21.75 -38.71 52.82
CA LEU A 20 -21.65 -37.24 52.79
C LEU A 20 -20.61 -36.73 53.79
N ILE A 21 -20.64 -37.25 55.04
CA ILE A 21 -19.67 -36.85 56.07
C ILE A 21 -18.24 -37.22 55.65
N ASN A 22 -18.01 -38.45 55.15
CA ASN A 22 -16.72 -38.89 54.67
C ASN A 22 -16.24 -38.08 53.45
N TYR A 23 -17.14 -37.70 52.55
CA TYR A 23 -16.84 -36.85 51.40
C TYR A 23 -16.43 -35.44 51.83
N VAL A 24 -17.18 -34.82 52.75
CA VAL A 24 -16.91 -33.45 53.25
C VAL A 24 -15.69 -33.44 54.22
N SER A 25 -15.41 -34.54 54.93
CA SER A 25 -14.29 -34.64 55.85
C SER A 25 -12.94 -35.02 55.14
N ASN A 26 -12.97 -35.28 53.85
CA ASN A 26 -11.76 -35.65 53.13
C ASN A 26 -10.84 -34.44 52.91
N PRO A 27 -9.67 -34.38 53.53
CA PRO A 27 -8.76 -33.23 53.42
C PRO A 27 -8.24 -33.00 52.01
N GLU A 28 -8.19 -34.03 51.16
CA GLU A 28 -7.76 -33.93 49.75
C GLU A 28 -8.74 -33.10 48.92
N LEU A 29 -10.05 -33.17 49.21
CA LEU A 29 -11.05 -32.35 48.53
C LEU A 29 -10.86 -30.87 48.87
N TRP A 30 -10.64 -30.55 50.14
CA TRP A 30 -10.44 -29.16 50.56
C TRP A 30 -9.17 -28.56 50.03
N THR A 31 -8.05 -29.34 50.01
CA THR A 31 -6.80 -28.90 49.40
C THR A 31 -6.94 -28.71 47.89
N GLY A 32 -7.62 -29.61 47.18
CA GLY A 32 -7.88 -29.48 45.75
C GLY A 32 -8.73 -28.24 45.41
N LEU A 33 -9.82 -27.99 46.19
CA LEU A 33 -10.62 -26.80 46.05
C LEU A 33 -9.84 -25.52 46.34
N LEU A 34 -9.06 -25.50 47.41
CA LEU A 34 -8.24 -24.35 47.76
C LEU A 34 -7.23 -24.00 46.66
N PHE A 35 -6.53 -24.99 46.07
CA PHE A 35 -5.64 -24.79 44.96
C PHE A 35 -6.37 -24.26 43.71
N THR A 36 -7.58 -24.77 43.41
CA THR A 36 -8.42 -24.30 42.30
C THR A 36 -8.83 -22.84 42.50
N VAL A 37 -9.26 -22.47 43.70
CA VAL A 37 -9.66 -21.09 44.04
C VAL A 37 -8.43 -20.14 43.90
N ILE A 38 -7.27 -20.55 44.42
CA ILE A 38 -6.03 -19.77 44.27
C ILE A 38 -5.69 -19.55 42.78
N LYS A 39 -5.77 -20.61 41.96
CA LYS A 39 -5.53 -20.49 40.50
C LYS A 39 -6.51 -19.52 39.85
N ILE A 40 -7.80 -19.59 40.17
CA ILE A 40 -8.81 -18.68 39.63
C ILE A 40 -8.50 -17.22 40.01
N ILE A 41 -8.12 -16.98 41.26
CA ILE A 41 -7.74 -15.65 41.73
C ILE A 41 -6.50 -15.15 40.98
N LEU A 42 -5.49 -15.99 40.78
CA LEU A 42 -4.28 -15.64 40.02
C LEU A 42 -4.61 -15.32 38.56
N ILE A 43 -5.46 -16.13 37.91
CA ILE A 43 -5.92 -15.87 36.51
C ILE A 43 -6.64 -14.52 36.44
N PHE A 44 -7.53 -14.23 37.39
CA PHE A 44 -8.26 -12.97 37.44
C PHE A 44 -7.31 -11.76 37.63
N ILE A 45 -6.36 -11.86 38.58
CA ILE A 45 -5.36 -10.81 38.80
C ILE A 45 -4.52 -10.60 37.56
N ALA A 46 -4.02 -11.68 36.93
CA ALA A 46 -3.22 -11.61 35.72
C ALA A 46 -3.98 -10.91 34.58
N ALA A 47 -5.23 -11.30 34.34
CA ALA A 47 -6.07 -10.64 33.34
C ALA A 47 -6.26 -9.14 33.60
N ARG A 48 -6.50 -8.75 34.86
CA ARG A 48 -6.63 -7.34 35.26
C ARG A 48 -5.34 -6.55 35.08
N VAL A 49 -4.20 -7.17 35.38
CA VAL A 49 -2.88 -6.55 35.16
C VAL A 49 -2.64 -6.33 33.67
N ILE A 50 -2.90 -7.35 32.84
CA ILE A 50 -2.73 -7.26 31.38
C ILE A 50 -3.60 -6.13 30.82
N ILE A 51 -4.89 -6.06 31.20
CA ILE A 51 -5.79 -4.99 30.73
C ILE A 51 -5.25 -3.62 31.13
N LYS A 52 -4.88 -3.41 32.38
CA LYS A 52 -4.35 -2.13 32.88
C LYS A 52 -3.06 -1.72 32.18
N VAL A 53 -2.15 -2.67 31.95
CA VAL A 53 -0.89 -2.41 31.23
C VAL A 53 -1.18 -2.02 29.78
N ALA A 54 -2.08 -2.74 29.10
CA ALA A 54 -2.47 -2.44 27.73
C ALA A 54 -3.13 -1.06 27.62
N GLU A 55 -4.06 -0.72 28.51
CA GLU A 55 -4.72 0.60 28.55
C GLU A 55 -3.70 1.72 28.79
N LYS A 56 -2.77 1.53 29.74
CA LYS A 56 -1.71 2.52 30.02
C LYS A 56 -0.76 2.70 28.86
N ALA A 57 -0.39 1.60 28.19
CA ALA A 57 0.45 1.65 26.98
C ALA A 57 -0.24 2.40 25.83
N LEU A 58 -1.53 2.12 25.59
CA LEU A 58 -2.33 2.84 24.60
C LEU A 58 -2.43 4.33 24.91
N GLN A 59 -2.69 4.70 26.16
CA GLN A 59 -2.75 6.11 26.57
C GLN A 59 -1.39 6.81 26.38
N HIS A 60 -0.29 6.14 26.73
CA HIS A 60 1.04 6.70 26.56
C HIS A 60 1.41 6.92 25.08
N MET A 61 1.10 5.94 24.22
CA MET A 61 1.30 6.07 22.76
C MET A 61 0.48 7.20 22.16
N MET A 62 -0.72 7.43 22.66
CA MET A 62 -1.60 8.51 22.19
C MET A 62 -1.11 9.89 22.64
N MET A 63 -0.65 10.04 23.88
CA MET A 63 -0.09 11.30 24.42
C MET A 63 1.25 11.68 23.78
N ALA A 64 2.09 10.70 23.47
CA ALA A 64 3.37 10.93 22.78
C ALA A 64 3.19 11.49 21.37
N ARG A 65 2.08 11.18 20.70
CA ARG A 65 1.76 11.59 19.33
C ARG A 65 1.24 13.04 19.24
N ASP A 66 0.74 13.62 20.33
CA ASP A 66 0.30 15.02 20.38
C ASP A 66 1.47 16.03 20.30
N LYS A 67 2.71 15.56 20.49
CA LYS A 67 3.93 16.40 20.42
C LYS A 67 4.62 16.39 19.04
N GLY A 68 4.08 15.63 18.05
CA GLY A 68 4.65 15.52 16.71
C GLY A 68 4.18 16.67 15.78
N PRO A 69 4.90 16.89 14.64
CA PRO A 69 4.56 17.93 13.66
C PRO A 69 3.22 17.69 12.94
N ILE A 70 2.66 16.50 13.00
CA ILE A 70 1.37 16.14 12.40
C ILE A 70 0.31 16.19 13.50
N LYS A 71 -0.49 17.25 13.52
CA LYS A 71 -1.64 17.41 14.41
C LYS A 71 -2.75 16.42 13.99
N PHE A 72 -2.80 15.25 14.64
CA PHE A 72 -3.98 14.41 14.55
C PHE A 72 -5.14 15.06 15.34
N ASP A 73 -6.35 15.02 14.77
CA ASP A 73 -7.55 15.43 15.49
C ASP A 73 -7.66 14.61 16.79
N ALA A 74 -7.45 15.27 17.92
CA ALA A 74 -7.44 14.64 19.26
C ALA A 74 -8.72 13.82 19.54
N ARG A 75 -9.85 14.20 18.90
CA ARG A 75 -11.12 13.46 19.01
C ARG A 75 -11.01 12.10 18.34
N ARG A 76 -10.42 12.01 17.14
CA ARG A 76 -10.24 10.75 16.39
C ARG A 76 -9.30 9.80 17.11
N SER A 77 -8.17 10.31 17.60
CA SER A 77 -7.20 9.52 18.37
C SER A 77 -7.85 8.90 19.61
N LYS A 78 -8.62 9.69 20.37
CA LYS A 78 -9.32 9.20 21.55
C LYS A 78 -10.35 8.12 21.24
N THR A 79 -11.10 8.27 20.14
CA THR A 79 -12.10 7.27 19.73
C THR A 79 -11.44 5.96 19.31
N VAL A 80 -10.39 6.02 18.48
CA VAL A 80 -9.65 4.83 18.04
C VAL A 80 -9.01 4.12 19.23
N GLY A 81 -8.37 4.85 20.14
CA GLY A 81 -7.77 4.27 21.35
C GLY A 81 -8.80 3.57 22.23
N LYS A 82 -10.00 4.16 22.41
CA LYS A 82 -11.08 3.51 23.17
C LYS A 82 -11.57 2.23 22.50
N LEU A 83 -11.71 2.23 21.16
CA LEU A 83 -12.13 1.03 20.41
C LEU A 83 -11.09 -0.10 20.54
N VAL A 84 -9.81 0.20 20.34
CA VAL A 84 -8.74 -0.79 20.50
C VAL A 84 -8.66 -1.31 21.94
N GLY A 85 -8.79 -0.43 22.94
CA GLY A 85 -8.81 -0.82 24.35
C GLY A 85 -9.99 -1.76 24.67
N ASN A 86 -11.18 -1.48 24.14
CA ASN A 86 -12.34 -2.35 24.32
C ASN A 86 -12.11 -3.73 23.66
N ILE A 87 -11.55 -3.79 22.46
CA ILE A 87 -11.23 -5.07 21.79
C ILE A 87 -10.27 -5.90 22.64
N ILE A 88 -9.17 -5.29 23.12
CA ILE A 88 -8.21 -5.96 24.00
C ILE A 88 -8.90 -6.48 25.24
N THR A 89 -9.74 -5.67 25.87
CA THR A 89 -10.48 -6.05 27.08
C THR A 89 -11.42 -7.24 26.83
N TYR A 90 -12.12 -7.26 25.70
CA TYR A 90 -13.00 -8.38 25.34
C TYR A 90 -12.21 -9.66 25.08
N VAL A 91 -11.10 -9.58 24.35
CA VAL A 91 -10.24 -10.74 24.06
C VAL A 91 -9.63 -11.30 25.35
N VAL A 92 -9.07 -10.45 26.22
CA VAL A 92 -8.48 -10.88 27.49
C VAL A 92 -9.54 -11.49 28.41
N ASN A 93 -10.73 -10.88 28.53
CA ASN A 93 -11.82 -11.44 29.33
C ASN A 93 -12.31 -12.77 28.74
N PHE A 94 -12.39 -12.93 27.43
CA PHE A 94 -12.77 -14.19 26.80
C PHE A 94 -11.76 -15.30 27.14
N ILE A 95 -10.48 -15.04 27.01
CA ILE A 95 -9.40 -15.99 27.39
C ILE A 95 -9.45 -16.30 28.88
N MET A 96 -9.65 -15.29 29.73
CA MET A 96 -9.80 -15.46 31.17
C MET A 96 -10.96 -16.41 31.51
N ILE A 97 -12.12 -16.23 30.88
CA ILE A 97 -13.30 -17.08 31.07
C ILE A 97 -12.99 -18.54 30.68
N LEU A 98 -12.34 -18.73 29.52
CA LEU A 98 -11.91 -20.08 29.09
C LEU A 98 -10.95 -20.72 30.07
N MET A 99 -9.97 -19.98 30.58
CA MET A 99 -9.02 -20.49 31.59
C MET A 99 -9.71 -20.86 32.90
N ILE A 100 -10.70 -20.09 33.32
CA ILE A 100 -11.52 -20.41 34.54
C ILE A 100 -12.35 -21.66 34.29
N LEU A 101 -13.04 -21.76 33.16
CA LEU A 101 -13.86 -22.94 32.80
C LEU A 101 -13.02 -24.21 32.73
N SER A 102 -11.76 -24.09 32.27
CA SER A 102 -10.78 -25.21 32.25
C SER A 102 -10.49 -25.77 33.66
N GLN A 103 -10.55 -24.92 34.71
CA GLN A 103 -10.33 -25.39 36.09
C GLN A 103 -11.50 -26.28 36.57
N PHE A 104 -12.68 -26.15 35.96
CA PHE A 104 -13.86 -26.97 36.23
C PHE A 104 -13.96 -28.23 35.36
N GLN A 105 -12.87 -28.53 34.59
CA GLN A 105 -12.80 -29.68 33.67
C GLN A 105 -13.89 -29.67 32.58
N VAL A 106 -14.43 -28.48 32.27
CA VAL A 106 -15.35 -28.29 31.15
C VAL A 106 -14.63 -28.57 29.83
N ASN A 107 -15.25 -29.36 28.97
CA ASN A 107 -14.70 -29.61 27.63
C ASN A 107 -14.80 -28.33 26.79
N LEU A 108 -13.66 -27.67 26.58
CA LEU A 108 -13.54 -26.43 25.79
C LEU A 108 -13.45 -26.68 24.27
N GLY A 109 -13.32 -27.93 23.83
CA GLY A 109 -13.17 -28.29 22.42
C GLY A 109 -14.18 -27.61 21.48
N PRO A 110 -15.50 -27.70 21.75
CA PRO A 110 -16.52 -27.06 20.91
C PRO A 110 -16.42 -25.52 20.89
N VAL A 111 -16.09 -24.91 22.03
CA VAL A 111 -15.95 -23.44 22.14
C VAL A 111 -14.73 -22.97 21.35
N LEU A 112 -13.59 -23.67 21.48
CA LEU A 112 -12.38 -23.34 20.74
C LEU A 112 -12.55 -23.57 19.24
N ALA A 113 -13.26 -24.63 18.82
CA ALA A 113 -13.59 -24.85 17.42
C ALA A 113 -14.44 -23.71 16.85
N GLY A 114 -15.49 -23.31 17.56
CA GLY A 114 -16.33 -22.15 17.19
C GLY A 114 -15.54 -20.85 17.13
N ALA A 115 -14.70 -20.58 18.13
CA ALA A 115 -13.83 -19.41 18.15
C ALA A 115 -12.82 -19.44 16.99
N GLY A 116 -12.31 -20.61 16.60
CA GLY A 116 -11.45 -20.80 15.44
C GLY A 116 -12.12 -20.39 14.14
N VAL A 117 -13.38 -20.79 13.92
CA VAL A 117 -14.16 -20.39 12.73
C VAL A 117 -14.37 -18.88 12.69
N VAL A 118 -14.72 -18.27 13.82
CA VAL A 118 -14.86 -16.81 13.94
C VAL A 118 -13.52 -16.12 13.67
N GLY A 119 -12.42 -16.65 14.21
CA GLY A 119 -11.07 -16.14 13.97
C GLY A 119 -10.67 -16.17 12.50
N LEU A 120 -10.99 -17.26 11.78
CA LEU A 120 -10.77 -17.37 10.33
C LEU A 120 -11.59 -16.33 9.55
N ALA A 121 -12.87 -16.16 9.91
CA ALA A 121 -13.72 -15.15 9.26
C ALA A 121 -13.19 -13.73 9.45
N ILE A 122 -12.72 -13.38 10.65
CA ILE A 122 -12.06 -12.09 10.94
C ILE A 122 -10.74 -11.99 10.16
N GLY A 123 -9.95 -13.05 10.10
CA GLY A 123 -8.68 -13.10 9.36
C GLY A 123 -8.87 -12.84 7.87
N PHE A 124 -9.86 -13.48 7.23
CA PHE A 124 -10.21 -13.21 5.83
C PHE A 124 -10.71 -11.78 5.63
N GLY A 125 -11.51 -11.26 6.58
CA GLY A 125 -11.98 -9.86 6.53
C GLY A 125 -10.85 -8.83 6.67
N ALA A 126 -9.76 -9.16 7.37
CA ALA A 126 -8.61 -8.29 7.59
C ALA A 126 -7.44 -8.54 6.62
N GLN A 127 -7.54 -9.50 5.70
CA GLN A 127 -6.45 -9.93 4.82
C GLN A 127 -5.84 -8.78 4.01
N SER A 128 -6.68 -7.89 3.45
CA SER A 128 -6.21 -6.73 2.70
C SER A 128 -5.40 -5.76 3.56
N LEU A 129 -5.84 -5.53 4.80
CA LEU A 129 -5.15 -4.66 5.75
C LEU A 129 -3.75 -5.21 6.07
N VAL A 130 -3.63 -6.52 6.32
CA VAL A 130 -2.36 -7.18 6.58
C VAL A 130 -1.45 -7.09 5.36
N LYS A 131 -1.99 -7.34 4.16
CA LYS A 131 -1.26 -7.18 2.90
C LYS A 131 -0.74 -5.76 2.72
N ASP A 132 -1.58 -4.73 2.97
CA ASP A 132 -1.18 -3.32 2.87
C ASP A 132 0.02 -3.01 3.77
N VAL A 133 -0.04 -3.47 5.03
CA VAL A 133 1.02 -3.22 6.03
C VAL A 133 2.33 -3.91 5.65
N ILE A 134 2.26 -5.18 5.23
CA ILE A 134 3.45 -5.95 4.83
C ILE A 134 4.08 -5.32 3.58
N THR A 135 3.27 -4.99 2.56
CA THR A 135 3.78 -4.34 1.35
C THR A 135 4.38 -2.97 1.67
N GLY A 136 3.72 -2.15 2.51
CA GLY A 136 4.25 -0.86 2.93
C GLY A 136 5.58 -0.96 3.66
N PHE A 137 5.76 -1.98 4.49
CA PHE A 137 7.04 -2.27 5.13
C PHE A 137 8.14 -2.58 4.09
N PHE A 138 7.86 -3.45 3.11
CA PHE A 138 8.84 -3.81 2.08
C PHE A 138 9.15 -2.64 1.14
N ILE A 139 8.18 -1.80 0.78
CA ILE A 139 8.43 -0.57 0.00
C ILE A 139 9.51 0.29 0.67
N ILE A 140 9.40 0.48 1.99
CA ILE A 140 10.36 1.29 2.76
C ILE A 140 11.68 0.54 2.98
N PHE A 141 11.61 -0.75 3.29
CA PHE A 141 12.79 -1.56 3.61
C PHE A 141 13.70 -1.81 2.41
N GLU A 142 13.11 -2.02 1.22
CA GLU A 142 13.84 -2.24 -0.03
C GLU A 142 14.15 -0.94 -0.79
N ASP A 143 13.70 0.22 -0.26
CA ASP A 143 13.88 1.54 -0.90
C ASP A 143 13.39 1.56 -2.36
N GLN A 144 12.23 0.96 -2.63
CA GLN A 144 11.69 0.87 -3.99
C GLN A 144 11.39 2.25 -4.58
N PHE A 145 10.94 3.18 -3.76
CA PHE A 145 10.80 4.61 -4.04
C PHE A 145 10.75 5.40 -2.72
N ALA A 146 11.10 6.66 -2.78
CA ALA A 146 11.16 7.58 -1.65
C ALA A 146 10.15 8.74 -1.78
N VAL A 147 9.92 9.47 -0.69
CA VAL A 147 9.16 10.73 -0.71
C VAL A 147 9.89 11.75 -1.58
N GLY A 148 9.20 12.33 -2.54
CA GLY A 148 9.74 13.24 -3.54
C GLY A 148 9.97 12.59 -4.90
N ASP A 149 10.02 11.26 -5.00
CA ASP A 149 10.16 10.56 -6.27
C ASP A 149 8.90 10.71 -7.13
N VAL A 150 9.12 10.77 -8.44
CA VAL A 150 8.03 10.66 -9.41
C VAL A 150 7.86 9.20 -9.79
N ILE A 151 6.71 8.66 -9.46
CA ILE A 151 6.37 7.26 -9.73
C ILE A 151 5.10 7.13 -10.56
N GLN A 152 4.94 5.96 -11.15
CA GLN A 152 3.67 5.55 -11.75
C GLN A 152 3.25 4.20 -11.18
N VAL A 153 2.02 4.14 -10.66
CA VAL A 153 1.35 2.94 -10.17
C VAL A 153 0.06 2.77 -10.96
N GLY A 154 0.03 1.77 -11.83
CA GLY A 154 -1.08 1.61 -12.77
C GLY A 154 -1.29 2.86 -13.62
N ASN A 155 -2.47 3.49 -13.54
CA ASN A 155 -2.80 4.71 -14.29
C ASN A 155 -2.43 6.01 -13.54
N TYR A 156 -1.93 5.93 -12.32
CA TYR A 156 -1.63 7.09 -11.50
C TYR A 156 -0.14 7.43 -11.57
N LYS A 157 0.19 8.58 -12.16
CA LYS A 157 1.55 9.11 -12.21
C LYS A 157 1.62 10.42 -11.42
N GLY A 158 2.64 10.53 -10.56
CA GLY A 158 2.83 11.75 -9.76
C GLY A 158 4.01 11.65 -8.81
N THR A 159 4.18 12.69 -8.00
CA THR A 159 5.21 12.76 -6.97
C THR A 159 4.71 12.13 -5.66
N VAL A 160 5.53 11.31 -5.04
CA VAL A 160 5.24 10.71 -3.74
C VAL A 160 5.28 11.80 -2.67
N GLU A 161 4.13 12.08 -2.04
CA GLU A 161 4.04 13.03 -0.91
C GLU A 161 4.29 12.35 0.44
N GLU A 162 3.80 11.12 0.60
CA GLU A 162 3.87 10.39 1.86
C GLU A 162 3.85 8.88 1.61
N ILE A 163 4.70 8.16 2.31
CA ILE A 163 4.67 6.69 2.39
C ILE A 163 4.24 6.33 3.81
N GLY A 164 2.98 5.94 3.96
CA GLY A 164 2.45 5.44 5.22
C GLY A 164 2.56 3.93 5.32
N LEU A 165 2.31 3.40 6.52
CA LEU A 165 2.34 1.95 6.75
C LEU A 165 1.32 1.18 5.90
N ARG A 166 0.15 1.77 5.64
CA ARG A 166 -0.95 1.14 4.89
C ARG A 166 -1.20 1.75 3.52
N VAL A 167 -0.91 3.03 3.34
CA VAL A 167 -1.23 3.78 2.12
C VAL A 167 -0.05 4.65 1.70
N THR A 168 0.16 4.77 0.40
CA THR A 168 1.06 5.74 -0.23
C THR A 168 0.23 6.85 -0.85
N ARG A 169 0.67 8.11 -0.70
CA ARG A 169 0.04 9.28 -1.31
C ARG A 169 0.89 9.79 -2.46
N VAL A 170 0.28 9.84 -3.64
CA VAL A 170 0.92 10.29 -4.87
C VAL A 170 0.16 11.49 -5.41
N LYS A 171 0.85 12.62 -5.52
CA LYS A 171 0.30 13.87 -6.06
C LYS A 171 0.55 13.96 -7.56
N SER A 172 -0.51 14.02 -8.34
CA SER A 172 -0.45 14.29 -9.77
C SER A 172 0.09 15.70 -10.06
N TRP A 173 0.64 15.91 -11.23
CA TRP A 173 1.09 17.25 -11.68
C TRP A 173 -0.07 18.26 -11.77
N THR A 174 -1.31 17.80 -11.93
CA THR A 174 -2.54 18.57 -11.95
C THR A 174 -3.06 18.94 -10.55
N GLY A 175 -2.48 18.35 -9.49
CA GLY A 175 -2.74 18.68 -8.09
C GLY A 175 -3.59 17.66 -7.32
N GLU A 176 -4.18 16.67 -7.99
CA GLU A 176 -4.92 15.60 -7.32
C GLU A 176 -3.98 14.69 -6.52
N VAL A 177 -4.43 14.28 -5.34
CA VAL A 177 -3.70 13.34 -4.49
C VAL A 177 -4.38 11.98 -4.54
N HIS A 178 -3.70 11.02 -5.10
CA HIS A 178 -4.12 9.62 -5.13
C HIS A 178 -3.69 8.91 -3.85
N ILE A 179 -4.65 8.35 -3.12
CA ILE A 179 -4.41 7.57 -1.91
C ILE A 179 -4.46 6.10 -2.29
N ILE A 180 -3.31 5.47 -2.39
CA ILE A 180 -3.15 4.12 -2.92
C ILE A 180 -2.87 3.16 -1.76
N PRO A 181 -3.72 2.14 -1.49
CA PRO A 181 -3.40 1.10 -0.54
C PRO A 181 -2.14 0.34 -0.97
N ASN A 182 -1.16 0.20 -0.08
CA ASN A 182 0.14 -0.38 -0.44
C ASN A 182 0.02 -1.81 -1.00
N GLY A 183 -0.90 -2.62 -0.46
CA GLY A 183 -1.14 -3.99 -0.96
C GLY A 183 -1.70 -4.07 -2.38
N THR A 184 -2.12 -2.95 -2.98
CA THR A 184 -2.54 -2.88 -4.38
C THR A 184 -1.40 -2.50 -5.33
N ILE A 185 -0.26 -2.07 -4.79
CA ILE A 185 0.95 -1.75 -5.56
C ILE A 185 1.64 -3.08 -5.90
N VAL A 186 1.34 -3.60 -7.09
CA VAL A 186 1.94 -4.84 -7.60
C VAL A 186 3.18 -4.53 -8.42
N GLN A 187 3.17 -3.39 -9.11
CA GLN A 187 4.26 -2.91 -9.93
C GLN A 187 4.34 -1.40 -9.82
N VAL A 188 5.55 -0.88 -9.73
CA VAL A 188 5.85 0.55 -9.73
C VAL A 188 6.90 0.87 -10.78
N THR A 189 6.70 1.98 -11.50
CA THR A 189 7.73 2.56 -12.35
C THR A 189 8.24 3.81 -11.67
N ASN A 190 9.52 3.85 -11.32
CA ASN A 190 10.18 5.01 -10.73
C ASN A 190 10.91 5.80 -11.82
N PHE A 191 10.58 7.11 -11.96
CA PHE A 191 11.18 8.02 -12.95
C PHE A 191 12.28 8.90 -12.36
N SER A 192 12.61 8.73 -11.07
CA SER A 192 13.57 9.60 -10.36
C SER A 192 14.92 8.96 -10.10
N VAL A 193 15.03 7.63 -10.23
CA VAL A 193 16.26 6.89 -9.90
C VAL A 193 17.34 7.06 -10.98
N ASN A 194 16.94 7.00 -12.25
CA ASN A 194 17.88 7.06 -13.38
C ASN A 194 17.64 8.29 -14.25
N ASN A 195 18.66 8.64 -15.04
CA ASN A 195 18.53 9.65 -16.08
C ASN A 195 17.37 9.30 -17.01
N SER A 196 16.69 10.32 -17.50
CA SER A 196 15.59 10.18 -18.44
C SER A 196 16.07 10.47 -19.85
N LEU A 197 15.48 9.78 -20.83
CA LEU A 197 15.74 10.03 -22.23
C LEU A 197 14.57 10.81 -22.83
N ALA A 198 14.83 12.02 -23.30
CA ALA A 198 13.90 12.78 -24.13
C ALA A 198 14.05 12.29 -25.57
N VAL A 199 12.95 11.85 -26.17
CA VAL A 199 12.87 11.46 -27.58
C VAL A 199 12.07 12.54 -28.30
N ILE A 200 12.68 13.10 -29.36
CA ILE A 200 12.13 14.19 -30.14
C ILE A 200 12.05 13.72 -31.59
N ASP A 201 10.86 13.67 -32.14
CA ASP A 201 10.58 13.33 -33.52
C ASP A 201 10.23 14.62 -34.27
N VAL A 202 11.00 14.90 -35.33
CA VAL A 202 10.89 16.12 -36.14
C VAL A 202 10.58 15.74 -37.58
N SER A 203 9.46 16.25 -38.10
CA SER A 203 9.04 15.97 -39.49
C SER A 203 9.59 16.98 -40.44
N VAL A 204 10.12 16.49 -41.58
CA VAL A 204 10.60 17.28 -42.74
C VAL A 204 9.91 16.83 -44.01
N SER A 205 9.81 17.74 -44.99
CA SER A 205 9.24 17.43 -46.31
C SER A 205 10.13 16.50 -47.12
N TYR A 206 9.57 15.70 -48.01
CA TYR A 206 10.32 14.86 -48.98
C TYR A 206 11.20 15.67 -49.95
N GLU A 207 10.86 16.93 -50.18
CA GLU A 207 11.67 17.85 -51.00
C GLU A 207 12.87 18.42 -50.28
N THR A 208 12.98 18.21 -48.95
CA THR A 208 14.09 18.71 -48.12
C THR A 208 15.31 17.83 -48.32
N ASP A 209 16.48 18.45 -48.47
CA ASP A 209 17.76 17.74 -48.39
C ASP A 209 17.98 17.23 -46.97
N ILE A 210 17.94 15.90 -46.79
CA ILE A 210 18.02 15.24 -45.51
C ILE A 210 19.38 15.46 -44.83
N ASP A 211 20.46 15.42 -45.60
CA ASP A 211 21.82 15.61 -45.04
C ASP A 211 21.98 17.04 -44.51
N TYR A 212 21.45 18.03 -45.24
CA TYR A 212 21.40 19.40 -44.79
C TYR A 212 20.52 19.56 -43.51
N ALA A 213 19.34 18.95 -43.49
CA ALA A 213 18.47 19.00 -42.32
C ALA A 213 19.13 18.36 -41.10
N MET A 214 19.79 17.22 -41.24
CA MET A 214 20.54 16.55 -40.18
C MET A 214 21.66 17.43 -39.62
N LYS A 215 22.43 18.09 -40.48
CA LYS A 215 23.49 19.00 -40.06
C LYS A 215 22.95 20.17 -39.23
N ILE A 216 21.85 20.80 -39.68
CA ILE A 216 21.19 21.86 -38.89
C ILE A 216 20.67 21.35 -37.56
N LEU A 217 20.13 20.12 -37.50
CA LEU A 217 19.74 19.48 -36.27
C LEU A 217 20.94 19.29 -35.31
N GLU A 218 22.06 18.73 -35.80
CA GLU A 218 23.28 18.51 -35.01
C GLU A 218 23.81 19.82 -34.44
N ASP A 219 23.91 20.88 -35.24
CA ASP A 219 24.34 22.19 -34.76
C ASP A 219 23.39 22.80 -33.75
N THR A 220 22.09 22.61 -33.94
CA THR A 220 21.06 23.12 -33.01
C THR A 220 21.08 22.39 -31.67
N VAL A 221 21.14 21.06 -31.69
CA VAL A 221 21.12 20.27 -30.45
C VAL A 221 22.41 20.45 -29.65
N LYS A 222 23.53 20.65 -30.31
CA LYS A 222 24.81 20.96 -29.67
C LYS A 222 24.78 22.31 -28.98
N THR A 223 24.28 23.35 -29.65
CA THR A 223 24.13 24.69 -29.08
C THR A 223 23.14 24.66 -27.86
N PHE A 224 22.08 23.86 -27.97
CA PHE A 224 21.13 23.68 -26.89
C PHE A 224 21.77 22.97 -25.69
N TYR A 225 22.63 21.98 -25.93
CA TYR A 225 23.36 21.28 -24.85
C TYR A 225 24.24 22.24 -24.05
N ASP A 226 25.01 23.10 -24.73
CA ASP A 226 25.92 24.06 -24.09
C ASP A 226 25.19 25.06 -23.17
N THR A 227 23.91 25.29 -23.41
CA THR A 227 23.10 26.26 -22.65
C THR A 227 22.19 25.63 -21.59
N ASN A 228 22.06 24.30 -21.54
CA ASN A 228 21.08 23.61 -20.72
C ASN A 228 21.68 22.71 -19.63
N VAL A 229 21.68 23.16 -18.39
CA VAL A 229 22.21 22.45 -17.20
C VAL A 229 21.50 21.15 -16.84
N ASP A 230 20.32 20.88 -17.41
CA ASP A 230 19.54 19.69 -17.11
C ASP A 230 19.84 18.52 -18.06
N MET A 231 20.69 18.72 -19.04
CA MET A 231 21.19 17.67 -19.92
C MET A 231 22.43 17.02 -19.32
N VAL A 232 22.50 15.69 -19.43
CA VAL A 232 23.60 14.90 -18.86
C VAL A 232 24.65 14.56 -19.93
N LYS A 233 24.19 14.35 -21.17
CA LYS A 233 25.03 13.99 -22.31
C LYS A 233 24.63 14.81 -23.52
N GLU A 234 25.57 15.05 -24.43
CA GLU A 234 25.29 15.66 -25.73
C GLU A 234 24.21 14.87 -26.48
N PRO A 235 23.16 15.53 -27.01
CA PRO A 235 22.11 14.86 -27.73
C PRO A 235 22.62 14.20 -29.00
N GLU A 236 21.98 13.11 -29.40
CA GLU A 236 22.33 12.33 -30.56
C GLU A 236 21.23 12.43 -31.62
N VAL A 237 21.60 12.82 -32.85
CA VAL A 237 20.70 12.79 -34.01
C VAL A 237 20.80 11.40 -34.62
N LEU A 238 19.73 10.57 -34.41
CA LEU A 238 19.70 9.17 -34.87
C LEU A 238 19.42 9.03 -36.37
N GLY A 239 18.98 10.12 -37.05
CA GLY A 239 18.62 10.09 -38.45
C GLY A 239 17.16 9.77 -38.71
N ILE A 240 16.87 9.16 -39.87
CA ILE A 240 15.50 8.86 -40.31
C ILE A 240 14.90 7.75 -39.44
N GLN A 241 13.84 8.09 -38.70
CA GLN A 241 13.07 7.15 -37.90
C GLN A 241 11.95 6.48 -38.69
N MET A 242 11.27 7.29 -39.54
CA MET A 242 10.12 6.79 -40.30
C MET A 242 9.97 7.61 -41.59
N MET A 243 9.58 6.96 -42.67
CA MET A 243 9.11 7.57 -43.91
C MET A 243 7.60 7.44 -43.99
N GLY A 244 6.89 8.54 -43.69
CA GLY A 244 5.42 8.59 -43.70
C GLY A 244 4.88 8.87 -45.11
N ALA A 245 3.55 8.95 -45.25
CA ALA A 245 2.92 9.23 -46.55
C ALA A 245 3.23 10.63 -47.08
N THR A 246 3.48 11.62 -46.22
CA THR A 246 3.66 13.03 -46.58
C THR A 246 4.89 13.67 -45.96
N GLU A 247 5.63 12.92 -45.12
CA GLU A 247 6.73 13.46 -44.29
C GLU A 247 7.81 12.41 -44.04
N ILE A 248 8.99 12.86 -43.79
CA ILE A 248 10.11 12.06 -43.26
C ILE A 248 10.33 12.52 -41.83
N THR A 249 10.29 11.57 -40.87
CA THR A 249 10.50 11.84 -39.45
C THR A 249 11.96 11.57 -39.08
N LEU A 250 12.66 12.60 -38.60
CA LEU A 250 14.00 12.51 -38.03
C LEU A 250 13.89 12.40 -36.51
N ARG A 251 14.70 11.53 -35.89
CA ARG A 251 14.71 11.34 -34.45
C ARG A 251 15.97 11.90 -33.83
N VAL A 252 15.77 12.65 -32.76
CA VAL A 252 16.79 13.13 -31.83
C VAL A 252 16.55 12.54 -30.47
N THR A 253 17.60 12.11 -29.78
CA THR A 253 17.57 11.66 -28.40
C THR A 253 18.44 12.54 -27.52
N ALA A 254 17.93 12.86 -26.32
CA ALA A 254 18.64 13.70 -25.38
C ALA A 254 18.55 13.12 -23.97
N GLU A 255 19.68 12.69 -23.41
CA GLU A 255 19.75 12.22 -22.03
C GLU A 255 19.75 13.42 -21.09
N CYS A 256 18.83 13.40 -20.12
CA CYS A 256 18.60 14.48 -19.17
C CYS A 256 18.45 13.97 -17.75
N LYS A 257 18.52 14.88 -16.78
CA LYS A 257 18.27 14.56 -15.39
C LYS A 257 16.92 13.87 -15.21
N PRO A 258 16.75 13.08 -14.12
CA PRO A 258 15.52 12.35 -13.86
C PRO A 258 14.28 13.24 -13.98
N ASN A 259 13.25 12.72 -14.64
CA ASN A 259 11.94 13.36 -14.81
C ASN A 259 11.94 14.71 -15.59
N GLN A 260 13.04 15.10 -16.27
CA GLN A 260 13.12 16.34 -17.06
C GLN A 260 12.83 16.14 -18.56
N GLN A 261 12.65 14.91 -19.03
CA GLN A 261 12.49 14.56 -20.45
C GLN A 261 11.37 15.37 -21.15
N ALA A 262 10.23 15.58 -20.51
CA ALA A 262 9.13 16.32 -21.11
C ALA A 262 9.43 17.83 -21.22
N GLY A 263 10.17 18.38 -20.24
CA GLY A 263 10.60 19.77 -20.26
C GLY A 263 11.64 20.03 -21.35
N ILE A 264 12.63 19.17 -21.42
CA ILE A 264 13.69 19.20 -22.45
C ILE A 264 13.10 19.04 -23.84
N ALA A 265 12.23 18.04 -24.06
CA ALA A 265 11.59 17.81 -25.36
C ALA A 265 10.83 19.06 -25.86
N ARG A 266 10.06 19.73 -24.98
CA ARG A 266 9.35 20.95 -25.37
C ARG A 266 10.26 22.11 -25.76
N LYS A 267 11.34 22.33 -24.97
CA LYS A 267 12.31 23.38 -25.25
C LYS A 267 13.09 23.11 -26.54
N LEU A 268 13.55 21.86 -26.70
CA LEU A 268 14.31 21.47 -27.88
C LEU A 268 13.48 21.51 -29.17
N ASN A 269 12.21 21.07 -29.11
CA ASN A 269 11.28 21.24 -30.24
C ASN A 269 11.12 22.71 -30.66
N ALA A 270 11.08 23.64 -29.70
CA ALA A 270 10.95 25.07 -30.01
C ALA A 270 12.22 25.60 -30.67
N GLU A 271 13.40 25.20 -30.22
CA GLU A 271 14.69 25.64 -30.84
C GLU A 271 14.88 25.00 -32.22
N ILE A 272 14.58 23.73 -32.39
CA ILE A 272 14.61 23.04 -33.70
C ILE A 272 13.69 23.75 -34.70
N LYS A 273 12.47 24.07 -34.28
CA LYS A 273 11.52 24.81 -35.15
C LYS A 273 12.12 26.13 -35.65
N LYS A 274 12.70 26.93 -34.73
CA LYS A 274 13.33 28.21 -35.09
C LYS A 274 14.52 28.01 -36.03
N ALA A 275 15.37 27.00 -35.77
CA ALA A 275 16.51 26.70 -36.61
C ALA A 275 16.09 26.28 -38.03
N PHE A 276 15.04 25.44 -38.14
CA PHE A 276 14.52 25.03 -39.44
C PHE A 276 13.94 26.20 -40.22
N GLU A 277 13.15 27.07 -39.59
CA GLU A 277 12.62 28.28 -40.22
C GLU A 277 13.73 29.23 -40.71
N ALA A 278 14.77 29.43 -39.88
CA ALA A 278 15.89 30.29 -40.22
C ALA A 278 16.73 29.75 -41.43
N ASN A 279 16.74 28.44 -41.61
CA ASN A 279 17.50 27.76 -42.67
C ASN A 279 16.63 27.32 -43.85
N GLY A 280 15.39 27.76 -43.93
CA GLY A 280 14.48 27.48 -45.04
C GLY A 280 13.99 26.01 -45.11
N ILE A 281 14.18 25.23 -44.07
CA ILE A 281 13.70 23.85 -43.99
C ILE A 281 12.19 23.85 -43.70
N GLN A 282 11.44 23.29 -44.64
CA GLN A 282 9.97 23.28 -44.53
C GLN A 282 9.48 22.13 -43.64
N ILE A 283 8.68 22.48 -42.63
CA ILE A 283 7.84 21.51 -41.87
C ILE A 283 6.64 21.15 -42.72
N PRO A 284 6.40 19.88 -43.04
CA PRO A 284 5.36 19.47 -43.99
C PRO A 284 3.95 19.77 -43.48
N TYR A 285 3.12 20.26 -44.34
CA TYR A 285 1.67 20.33 -44.16
C TYR A 285 0.99 19.19 -44.93
N PRO A 286 -0.13 18.65 -44.46
CA PRO A 286 -0.91 17.70 -45.21
C PRO A 286 -1.25 18.28 -46.59
N ARG A 287 -0.78 17.62 -47.68
CA ARG A 287 -1.04 18.05 -49.05
C ARG A 287 -1.94 17.02 -49.72
N MET A 288 -2.92 17.50 -50.52
CA MET A 288 -3.74 16.67 -51.38
C MET A 288 -3.34 16.95 -52.85
N ILE A 289 -2.93 15.91 -53.55
CA ILE A 289 -2.66 15.99 -54.98
C ILE A 289 -3.90 15.53 -55.70
N THR A 290 -4.54 16.45 -56.48
CA THR A 290 -5.73 16.14 -57.27
C THR A 290 -5.30 16.04 -58.76
N TYR A 291 -5.47 14.87 -59.35
CA TYR A 291 -5.24 14.67 -60.78
C TYR A 291 -6.53 14.89 -61.52
N HIS A 292 -6.62 15.92 -62.37
CA HIS A 292 -7.72 16.13 -63.34
C HIS A 292 -7.40 15.41 -64.64
N ARG A 293 -8.11 14.35 -64.96
CA ARG A 293 -8.02 13.68 -66.24
C ARG A 293 -9.09 14.28 -67.15
N THR A 294 -8.69 15.06 -68.16
CA THR A 294 -9.58 15.57 -69.20
C THR A 294 -9.74 14.48 -70.27
N GLU A 295 -10.90 13.84 -70.34
CA GLU A 295 -11.23 12.98 -71.48
C GLU A 295 -11.38 13.86 -72.69
N LYS A 296 -10.56 13.66 -73.70
CA LYS A 296 -10.86 14.23 -75.06
C LYS A 296 -12.07 13.53 -75.63
N ALA A 297 -13.16 14.28 -75.78
CA ALA A 297 -14.28 13.80 -76.56
C ALA A 297 -13.76 13.48 -77.97
N GLU A 298 -13.79 12.20 -78.37
CA GLU A 298 -13.63 11.78 -79.76
C GLU A 298 -14.85 12.22 -80.53
N SER A 299 -14.64 13.13 -81.47
CA SER A 299 -15.67 13.56 -82.47
C SER A 299 -15.60 12.65 -83.68
#